data_c9d312fa611e6e48b7d032fbfea85a23
#
_entry.id   c9d312fa611e6e48b7d032fbfea85a23
#
_cell.length_a   1.000
_cell.length_b   1.000
_cell.length_c   1.000
_cell.angle_alpha   90.00
_cell.angle_beta   90.00
_cell.angle_gamma   90.00
#
_symmetry.space_group_name_H-M   'P 1'
#
loop_
_entity.id
_entity.type
_entity.pdbx_description
1 polymer ?
#
loop_
_entity_poly.entity_id
_entity_poly.type
_entity_poly.pdbx_seq_one_letter_code
_entity_poly.pdbx_strand_id
1 'polypeptide(L)'
;MSAGHFHVHGPHDHEVEHAALAAHDNKGDSHAGHGSSGGGLVQRVALMTALLAFCGAISSWQGSSTLSEAMLLKNESILLKNQSVLKKTEASNQWNYYQAKSSKQNLAELAIALAPPGKQDFYQKEVDRYKQEKEGIRKDAEALEAEVKKYDAQSDEANKKSAEKIHPHHRWELAMTVFQIAIALSSITILTRKRWLFNTSLATGVAGIALVAAAWLHL
;
A
#
# COMPACT_ATOMS: atom_id res chain seq x y z
N MET A 1 50.23 -11.21 2.86
CA MET A 1 49.12 -10.33 2.53
C MET A 1 47.92 -10.75 3.41
N SER A 2 47.67 -10.04 4.50
CA SER A 2 46.65 -10.36 5.51
C SER A 2 45.35 -9.68 5.08
N ALA A 3 44.30 -10.47 4.84
CA ALA A 3 42.96 -9.95 4.57
C ALA A 3 42.33 -9.54 5.88
N GLY A 4 42.21 -8.22 6.12
CA GLY A 4 41.49 -7.66 7.25
C GLY A 4 39.98 -7.85 7.04
N HIS A 5 39.35 -8.63 7.92
CA HIS A 5 37.90 -8.66 8.03
C HIS A 5 37.42 -7.38 8.70
N PHE A 6 36.72 -6.54 7.93
CA PHE A 6 35.92 -5.45 8.48
C PHE A 6 34.64 -6.02 9.07
N HIS A 7 34.56 -6.06 10.41
CA HIS A 7 33.30 -6.27 11.11
C HIS A 7 32.60 -4.91 11.29
N VAL A 8 31.47 -4.73 10.63
CA VAL A 8 30.57 -3.59 10.88
C VAL A 8 29.68 -3.96 12.06
N HIS A 9 29.97 -3.41 13.24
CA HIS A 9 29.11 -3.57 14.40
C HIS A 9 27.97 -2.53 14.32
N GLY A 10 26.72 -3.00 14.31
CA GLY A 10 25.53 -2.16 14.47
C GLY A 10 25.36 -1.69 15.93
N PRO A 11 24.68 -0.56 16.19
CA PRO A 11 24.53 0.00 17.55
C PRO A 11 23.78 -0.91 18.54
N HIS A 12 23.23 -2.04 18.14
CA HIS A 12 22.52 -2.99 18.99
C HIS A 12 23.33 -4.24 19.38
N ASP A 13 24.53 -4.44 18.84
CA ASP A 13 25.32 -5.65 19.14
C ASP A 13 25.85 -5.66 20.59
N HIS A 14 26.11 -4.49 21.17
CA HIS A 14 26.59 -4.38 22.56
C HIS A 14 25.52 -4.72 23.61
N GLU A 15 24.23 -4.45 23.33
CA GLU A 15 23.15 -4.78 24.28
C GLU A 15 22.89 -6.28 24.35
N VAL A 16 23.04 -6.98 23.23
CA VAL A 16 22.85 -8.44 23.18
C VAL A 16 24.00 -9.17 23.85
N GLU A 17 25.24 -8.67 23.73
CA GLU A 17 26.43 -9.23 24.35
C GLU A 17 26.41 -9.07 25.87
N HIS A 18 26.00 -7.90 26.37
CA HIS A 18 25.82 -7.66 27.81
C HIS A 18 24.67 -8.48 28.40
N ALA A 19 23.60 -8.71 27.65
CA ALA A 19 22.51 -9.59 28.08
C ALA A 19 22.93 -11.08 28.14
N ALA A 20 23.80 -11.51 27.21
CA ALA A 20 24.33 -12.88 27.20
C ALA A 20 25.36 -13.10 28.32
N LEU A 21 26.21 -12.12 28.64
CA LEU A 21 27.15 -12.19 29.75
C LEU A 21 26.46 -12.17 31.11
N ALA A 22 25.39 -11.35 31.26
CA ALA A 22 24.59 -11.34 32.50
C ALA A 22 23.82 -12.66 32.73
N ALA A 23 23.50 -13.40 31.68
CA ALA A 23 22.87 -14.71 31.75
C ALA A 23 23.88 -15.84 32.17
N HIS A 24 25.18 -15.62 31.92
CA HIS A 24 26.21 -16.62 32.24
C HIS A 24 26.75 -16.52 33.67
N ASP A 25 26.68 -15.34 34.28
CA ASP A 25 27.21 -15.11 35.66
C ASP A 25 26.23 -15.57 36.77
N ASN A 26 25.02 -16.01 36.40
CA ASN A 26 23.99 -16.48 37.35
C ASN A 26 23.95 -18.01 37.51
N LYS A 27 25.08 -18.72 37.29
CA LYS A 27 25.20 -20.16 37.43
C LYS A 27 26.10 -20.57 38.60
N GLY A 28 25.86 -19.97 39.77
CA GLY A 28 26.55 -20.36 40.97
C GLY A 28 25.96 -19.71 42.21
N ASP A 29 24.83 -20.23 42.70
CA ASP A 29 24.59 -20.46 44.10
C ASP A 29 23.23 -21.18 44.29
N SER A 30 23.30 -22.49 44.45
CA SER A 30 22.21 -23.32 44.96
C SER A 30 22.09 -23.12 46.45
N HIS A 31 21.30 -22.16 46.91
CA HIS A 31 20.74 -22.16 48.25
C HIS A 31 19.22 -22.38 48.19
N ALA A 32 18.81 -23.60 48.53
CA ALA A 32 17.45 -23.94 48.86
C ALA A 32 16.97 -23.13 50.07
N GLY A 33 15.86 -22.40 49.93
CA GLY A 33 15.29 -21.69 51.09
C GLY A 33 14.03 -20.88 50.73
N HIS A 34 12.87 -21.54 50.82
CA HIS A 34 11.57 -21.01 51.25
C HIS A 34 11.03 -19.68 50.75
N GLY A 35 9.91 -19.74 49.99
CA GLY A 35 9.03 -18.61 49.76
C GLY A 35 8.24 -18.68 48.46
N SER A 36 7.58 -19.78 48.14
CA SER A 36 6.99 -20.05 46.83
C SER A 36 5.57 -19.53 46.60
N SER A 37 5.14 -18.45 47.23
CA SER A 37 3.83 -17.87 46.87
C SER A 37 3.88 -16.76 45.79
N GLY A 38 5.06 -16.24 45.48
CA GLY A 38 5.23 -15.21 44.43
C GLY A 38 5.67 -15.76 43.05
N GLY A 39 6.35 -16.93 43.04
CA GLY A 39 6.88 -17.51 41.80
C GLY A 39 5.80 -17.94 40.80
N GLY A 40 4.68 -18.47 41.28
CA GLY A 40 3.60 -18.93 40.42
C GLY A 40 2.86 -17.82 39.67
N LEU A 41 2.73 -16.63 40.24
CA LEU A 41 2.11 -15.49 39.55
C LEU A 41 3.05 -14.95 38.44
N VAL A 42 4.32 -14.74 38.79
CA VAL A 42 5.32 -14.21 37.84
C VAL A 42 5.47 -15.17 36.65
N GLN A 43 5.53 -16.48 36.90
CA GLN A 43 5.64 -17.48 35.84
C GLN A 43 4.40 -17.48 34.91
N ARG A 44 3.18 -17.36 35.48
CA ARG A 44 1.93 -17.29 34.71
C ARG A 44 1.89 -16.02 33.88
N VAL A 45 2.27 -14.86 34.44
CA VAL A 45 2.33 -13.60 33.72
C VAL A 45 3.35 -13.66 32.58
N ALA A 46 4.52 -14.21 32.82
CA ALA A 46 5.56 -14.37 31.81
C ALA A 46 5.09 -15.24 30.63
N LEU A 47 4.46 -16.39 30.93
CA LEU A 47 3.90 -17.27 29.90
C LEU A 47 2.80 -16.55 29.08
N MET A 48 1.88 -15.87 29.78
CA MET A 48 0.82 -15.09 29.13
C MET A 48 1.42 -13.99 28.24
N THR A 49 2.42 -13.26 28.72
CA THR A 49 3.10 -12.20 27.94
C THR A 49 3.74 -12.77 26.67
N ALA A 50 4.38 -13.92 26.75
CA ALA A 50 4.95 -14.61 25.59
C ALA A 50 3.88 -14.98 24.56
N LEU A 51 2.74 -15.52 25.00
CA LEU A 51 1.61 -15.84 24.13
C LEU A 51 1.02 -14.57 23.47
N LEU A 52 0.83 -13.49 24.25
CA LEU A 52 0.34 -12.22 23.73
C LEU A 52 1.31 -11.61 22.71
N ALA A 53 2.62 -11.70 22.95
CA ALA A 53 3.65 -11.24 22.02
C ALA A 53 3.60 -12.03 20.71
N PHE A 54 3.43 -13.36 20.79
CA PHE A 54 3.26 -14.20 19.59
C PHE A 54 2.01 -13.84 18.79
N CYS A 55 0.86 -13.67 19.45
CA CYS A 55 -0.38 -13.24 18.79
C CYS A 55 -0.23 -11.83 18.17
N GLY A 56 0.43 -10.91 18.87
CA GLY A 56 0.74 -9.57 18.37
C GLY A 56 1.64 -9.61 17.13
N ALA A 57 2.65 -10.49 17.11
CA ALA A 57 3.54 -10.66 15.96
C ALA A 57 2.78 -11.20 14.73
N ILE A 58 1.89 -12.18 14.91
CA ILE A 58 1.04 -12.69 13.82
C ILE A 58 0.13 -11.58 13.31
N SER A 59 -0.50 -10.81 14.19
CA SER A 59 -1.38 -9.70 13.80
C SER A 59 -0.63 -8.63 13.02
N SER A 60 0.59 -8.30 13.46
CA SER A 60 1.48 -7.34 12.76
C SER A 60 1.86 -7.85 11.37
N TRP A 61 2.26 -9.11 11.26
CA TRP A 61 2.62 -9.72 9.97
C TRP A 61 1.45 -9.72 9.00
N GLN A 62 0.28 -10.13 9.45
CA GLN A 62 -0.92 -10.17 8.62
C GLN A 62 -1.37 -8.76 8.22
N GLY A 63 -1.31 -7.79 9.15
CA GLY A 63 -1.60 -6.38 8.88
C GLY A 63 -0.65 -5.80 7.82
N SER A 64 0.65 -6.05 7.94
CA SER A 64 1.64 -5.61 6.97
C SER A 64 1.45 -6.25 5.59
N SER A 65 1.07 -7.54 5.54
CA SER A 65 0.79 -8.24 4.29
C SER A 65 -0.40 -7.63 3.56
N THR A 66 -1.52 -7.40 4.27
CA THR A 66 -2.72 -6.78 3.67
C THR A 66 -2.47 -5.35 3.21
N LEU A 67 -1.67 -4.58 3.97
CA LEU A 67 -1.26 -3.23 3.56
C LEU A 67 -0.40 -3.27 2.29
N SER A 68 0.57 -4.18 2.21
CA SER A 68 1.43 -4.32 1.03
C SER A 68 0.62 -4.65 -0.21
N GLU A 69 -0.35 -5.57 -0.13
CA GLU A 69 -1.25 -5.88 -1.24
C GLU A 69 -2.10 -4.65 -1.66
N ALA A 70 -2.64 -3.92 -0.68
CA ALA A 70 -3.41 -2.71 -0.94
C ALA A 70 -2.57 -1.63 -1.64
N MET A 71 -1.31 -1.47 -1.21
CA MET A 71 -0.38 -0.50 -1.82
C MET A 71 0.02 -0.90 -3.23
N LEU A 72 0.24 -2.18 -3.51
CA LEU A 72 0.53 -2.67 -4.87
C LEU A 72 -0.63 -2.36 -5.82
N LEU A 73 -1.87 -2.66 -5.42
CA LEU A 73 -3.08 -2.34 -6.21
C LEU A 73 -3.26 -0.82 -6.39
N LYS A 74 -2.95 -0.04 -5.36
CA LYS A 74 -2.98 1.43 -5.44
C LYS A 74 -1.96 1.97 -6.45
N ASN A 75 -0.75 1.44 -6.43
CA ASN A 75 0.29 1.81 -7.38
C ASN A 75 -0.09 1.43 -8.81
N GLU A 76 -0.68 0.23 -9.00
CA GLU A 76 -1.22 -0.19 -10.31
C GLU A 76 -2.30 0.80 -10.79
N SER A 77 -3.25 1.18 -9.93
CA SER A 77 -4.25 2.20 -10.26
C SER A 77 -3.61 3.52 -10.71
N ILE A 78 -2.59 3.99 -10.01
CA ILE A 78 -1.88 5.23 -10.36
C ILE A 78 -1.18 5.09 -11.72
N LEU A 79 -0.53 3.97 -12.00
CA LEU A 79 0.12 3.72 -13.29
C LEU A 79 -0.89 3.72 -14.45
N LEU A 80 -2.02 3.04 -14.27
CA LEU A 80 -3.11 3.02 -15.25
C LEU A 80 -3.70 4.41 -15.47
N LYS A 81 -3.86 5.20 -14.39
CA LYS A 81 -4.32 6.59 -14.49
C LYS A 81 -3.35 7.47 -15.25
N ASN A 82 -2.05 7.30 -15.02
CA ASN A 82 -1.02 8.02 -15.78
C ASN A 82 -1.07 7.66 -17.27
N GLN A 83 -1.30 6.39 -17.60
CA GLN A 83 -1.48 5.94 -18.99
C GLN A 83 -2.73 6.58 -19.63
N SER A 84 -3.84 6.63 -18.89
CA SER A 84 -5.04 7.34 -19.33
C SER A 84 -4.74 8.82 -19.65
N VAL A 85 -4.02 9.52 -18.78
CA VAL A 85 -3.64 10.94 -18.98
C VAL A 85 -2.76 11.11 -20.21
N LEU A 86 -1.80 10.23 -20.45
CA LEU A 86 -0.97 10.25 -21.66
C LEU A 86 -1.82 10.07 -22.92
N LYS A 87 -2.70 9.08 -22.94
CA LYS A 87 -3.61 8.83 -24.07
C LYS A 87 -4.59 9.98 -24.30
N LYS A 88 -5.07 10.60 -23.24
CA LYS A 88 -5.89 11.81 -23.32
C LYS A 88 -5.15 12.97 -23.96
N THR A 89 -3.87 13.14 -23.65
CA THR A 89 -3.01 14.16 -24.26
C THR A 89 -2.79 13.87 -25.74
N GLU A 90 -2.52 12.61 -26.11
CA GLU A 90 -2.40 12.18 -27.52
C GLU A 90 -3.71 12.44 -28.29
N ALA A 91 -4.86 12.07 -27.73
CA ALA A 91 -6.17 12.35 -28.32
C ALA A 91 -6.39 13.86 -28.53
N SER A 92 -6.08 14.67 -27.52
CA SER A 92 -6.17 16.13 -27.62
C SER A 92 -5.29 16.69 -28.74
N ASN A 93 -4.08 16.17 -28.91
CA ASN A 93 -3.19 16.54 -30.00
C ASN A 93 -3.76 16.19 -31.38
N GLN A 94 -4.39 15.01 -31.50
CA GLN A 94 -5.08 14.59 -32.73
C GLN A 94 -6.27 15.51 -33.03
N TRP A 95 -7.07 15.89 -32.03
CA TRP A 95 -8.16 16.85 -32.20
C TRP A 95 -7.66 18.23 -32.59
N ASN A 96 -6.56 18.71 -32.02
CA ASN A 96 -5.93 19.96 -32.44
C ASN A 96 -5.45 19.90 -33.90
N TYR A 97 -4.89 18.75 -34.30
CA TYR A 97 -4.49 18.54 -35.71
C TYR A 97 -5.69 18.52 -36.66
N TYR A 98 -6.78 17.85 -36.25
CA TYR A 98 -8.06 17.89 -36.97
C TYR A 98 -8.57 19.31 -37.17
N GLN A 99 -8.54 20.14 -36.11
CA GLN A 99 -8.95 21.56 -36.19
C GLN A 99 -8.07 22.34 -37.14
N ALA A 100 -6.76 22.13 -37.11
CA ALA A 100 -5.82 22.79 -38.03
C ALA A 100 -6.11 22.43 -39.51
N LYS A 101 -6.43 21.15 -39.79
CA LYS A 101 -6.83 20.69 -41.12
C LYS A 101 -8.19 21.24 -41.53
N SER A 102 -9.13 21.36 -40.57
CA SER A 102 -10.43 22.01 -40.82
C SER A 102 -10.28 23.48 -41.20
N SER A 103 -9.41 24.23 -40.53
CA SER A 103 -9.11 25.59 -40.86
C SER A 103 -8.52 25.73 -42.28
N LYS A 104 -7.59 24.84 -42.64
CA LYS A 104 -7.03 24.81 -44.01
C LYS A 104 -8.08 24.47 -45.07
N GLN A 105 -8.98 23.51 -44.78
CA GLN A 105 -10.10 23.22 -45.67
C GLN A 105 -11.01 24.43 -45.87
N ASN A 106 -11.40 25.13 -44.79
CA ASN A 106 -12.24 26.31 -44.87
C ASN A 106 -11.57 27.43 -45.72
N LEU A 107 -10.25 27.60 -45.57
CA LEU A 107 -9.48 28.56 -46.41
C LEU A 107 -9.47 28.12 -47.87
N ALA A 108 -9.35 26.83 -48.18
CA ALA A 108 -9.42 26.34 -49.56
C ALA A 108 -10.83 26.51 -50.15
N GLU A 109 -11.89 26.26 -49.37
CA GLU A 109 -13.27 26.52 -49.77
C GLU A 109 -13.52 28.00 -50.07
N LEU A 110 -13.03 28.90 -49.22
CA LEU A 110 -13.07 30.35 -49.49
C LEU A 110 -12.30 30.73 -50.77
N ALA A 111 -11.13 30.08 -50.97
CA ALA A 111 -10.32 30.32 -52.15
C ALA A 111 -11.05 29.90 -53.46
N ILE A 112 -11.86 28.84 -53.45
CA ILE A 112 -12.70 28.45 -54.59
C ILE A 112 -13.66 29.59 -54.95
N ALA A 113 -14.31 30.20 -53.94
CA ALA A 113 -15.28 31.28 -54.18
C ALA A 113 -14.64 32.58 -54.75
N LEU A 114 -13.36 32.77 -54.48
CA LEU A 114 -12.64 33.99 -54.87
C LEU A 114 -11.72 33.79 -56.11
N ALA A 115 -11.44 32.54 -56.49
CA ALA A 115 -10.49 32.20 -57.55
C ALA A 115 -11.05 32.41 -58.96
N PRO A 116 -10.19 32.77 -59.92
CA PRO A 116 -10.56 32.74 -61.34
C PRO A 116 -10.94 31.32 -61.78
N PRO A 117 -11.83 31.21 -62.83
CA PRO A 117 -12.35 29.87 -63.24
C PRO A 117 -11.29 28.79 -63.50
N GLY A 118 -10.10 29.15 -63.95
CA GLY A 118 -9.02 28.18 -64.22
C GLY A 118 -8.21 27.68 -63.01
N LYS A 119 -8.46 28.22 -61.80
CA LYS A 119 -7.78 27.81 -60.57
C LYS A 119 -8.68 27.11 -59.54
N GLN A 120 -9.98 27.05 -59.80
CA GLN A 120 -10.97 26.49 -58.91
C GLN A 120 -10.73 24.98 -58.69
N ASP A 121 -10.40 24.23 -59.74
CA ASP A 121 -10.11 22.78 -59.68
C ASP A 121 -8.92 22.45 -58.75
N PHE A 122 -7.92 23.33 -58.72
CA PHE A 122 -6.80 23.15 -57.80
C PHE A 122 -7.25 23.20 -56.33
N TYR A 123 -8.01 24.23 -55.97
CA TYR A 123 -8.52 24.35 -54.60
C TYR A 123 -9.54 23.28 -54.24
N GLN A 124 -10.34 22.83 -55.22
CA GLN A 124 -11.26 21.69 -54.99
C GLN A 124 -10.52 20.41 -54.62
N LYS A 125 -9.42 20.11 -55.29
CA LYS A 125 -8.55 18.97 -54.92
C LYS A 125 -7.96 19.12 -53.53
N GLU A 126 -7.58 20.33 -53.12
CA GLU A 126 -7.12 20.59 -51.77
C GLU A 126 -8.22 20.35 -50.72
N VAL A 127 -9.44 20.81 -50.96
CA VAL A 127 -10.61 20.53 -50.10
C VAL A 127 -10.83 19.03 -49.93
N ASP A 128 -10.82 18.26 -51.01
CA ASP A 128 -11.06 16.83 -50.99
C ASP A 128 -9.93 16.09 -50.24
N ARG A 129 -8.67 16.52 -50.44
CA ARG A 129 -7.53 16.02 -49.70
C ARG A 129 -7.68 16.27 -48.19
N TYR A 130 -8.03 17.50 -47.77
CA TYR A 130 -8.21 17.80 -46.34
C TYR A 130 -9.38 17.04 -45.73
N LYS A 131 -10.48 16.81 -46.45
CA LYS A 131 -11.59 15.98 -46.00
C LYS A 131 -11.12 14.54 -45.70
N GLN A 132 -10.33 13.96 -46.61
CA GLN A 132 -9.82 12.62 -46.46
C GLN A 132 -8.81 12.50 -45.31
N GLU A 133 -7.88 13.46 -45.21
CA GLU A 133 -6.91 13.51 -44.11
C GLU A 133 -7.60 13.64 -42.74
N LYS A 134 -8.62 14.47 -42.62
CA LYS A 134 -9.40 14.68 -41.40
C LYS A 134 -10.12 13.41 -40.93
N GLU A 135 -10.63 12.62 -41.86
CA GLU A 135 -11.32 11.38 -41.51
C GLU A 135 -10.38 10.37 -40.85
N GLY A 136 -9.12 10.27 -41.30
CA GLY A 136 -8.08 9.46 -40.64
C GLY A 136 -7.77 9.99 -39.25
N ILE A 137 -7.50 11.29 -39.12
CA ILE A 137 -7.17 11.95 -37.84
C ILE A 137 -8.32 11.75 -36.83
N ARG A 138 -9.56 11.88 -37.26
CA ARG A 138 -10.75 11.67 -36.41
C ARG A 138 -10.79 10.24 -35.85
N LYS A 139 -10.58 9.23 -36.71
CA LYS A 139 -10.57 7.83 -36.29
C LYS A 139 -9.47 7.55 -35.28
N ASP A 140 -8.28 8.10 -35.48
CA ASP A 140 -7.16 7.97 -34.54
C ASP A 140 -7.48 8.63 -33.19
N ALA A 141 -8.10 9.83 -33.20
CA ALA A 141 -8.53 10.51 -31.99
C ALA A 141 -9.59 9.72 -31.21
N GLU A 142 -10.62 9.20 -31.91
CA GLU A 142 -11.68 8.38 -31.33
C GLU A 142 -11.14 7.06 -30.76
N ALA A 143 -10.15 6.43 -31.41
CA ALA A 143 -9.48 5.24 -30.92
C ALA A 143 -8.71 5.52 -29.61
N LEU A 144 -7.97 6.64 -29.56
CA LEU A 144 -7.27 7.08 -28.35
C LEU A 144 -8.24 7.39 -27.20
N GLU A 145 -9.39 8.01 -27.47
CA GLU A 145 -10.43 8.23 -26.45
C GLU A 145 -11.02 6.90 -25.92
N ALA A 146 -11.14 5.90 -26.76
CA ALA A 146 -11.56 4.55 -26.31
C ALA A 146 -10.51 3.91 -25.38
N GLU A 147 -9.21 4.09 -25.70
CA GLU A 147 -8.12 3.65 -24.81
C GLU A 147 -8.16 4.39 -23.46
N VAL A 148 -8.41 5.71 -23.45
CA VAL A 148 -8.58 6.52 -22.22
C VAL A 148 -9.64 5.90 -21.33
N LYS A 149 -10.83 5.63 -21.88
CA LYS A 149 -11.94 5.02 -21.13
C LYS A 149 -11.58 3.65 -20.56
N LYS A 150 -10.84 2.85 -21.33
CA LYS A 150 -10.36 1.53 -20.88
C LYS A 150 -9.40 1.67 -19.69
N TYR A 151 -8.38 2.53 -19.78
CA TYR A 151 -7.42 2.74 -18.70
C TYR A 151 -8.07 3.36 -17.46
N ASP A 152 -9.01 4.29 -17.62
CA ASP A 152 -9.77 4.85 -16.50
C ASP A 152 -10.56 3.75 -15.77
N ALA A 153 -11.29 2.92 -16.49
CA ALA A 153 -12.05 1.83 -15.89
C ALA A 153 -11.15 0.83 -15.15
N GLN A 154 -10.00 0.47 -15.71
CA GLN A 154 -9.02 -0.41 -15.07
C GLN A 154 -8.40 0.23 -13.81
N SER A 155 -8.09 1.54 -13.87
CA SER A 155 -7.60 2.30 -12.73
C SER A 155 -8.61 2.32 -11.58
N ASP A 156 -9.88 2.57 -11.88
CA ASP A 156 -10.95 2.60 -10.89
C ASP A 156 -11.17 1.22 -10.26
N GLU A 157 -11.10 0.15 -11.05
CA GLU A 157 -11.18 -1.23 -10.54
C GLU A 157 -10.02 -1.56 -9.60
N ALA A 158 -8.78 -1.25 -9.98
CA ALA A 158 -7.60 -1.46 -9.15
C ALA A 158 -7.68 -0.64 -7.85
N ASN A 159 -8.16 0.61 -7.92
CA ASN A 159 -8.38 1.46 -6.76
C ASN A 159 -9.45 0.89 -5.81
N LYS A 160 -10.53 0.35 -6.35
CA LYS A 160 -11.58 -0.31 -5.55
C LYS A 160 -11.04 -1.54 -4.84
N LYS A 161 -10.32 -2.41 -5.55
CA LYS A 161 -9.66 -3.58 -4.95
C LYS A 161 -8.65 -3.19 -3.85
N SER A 162 -7.89 -2.09 -4.05
CA SER A 162 -7.02 -1.54 -3.01
C SER A 162 -7.79 -1.12 -1.77
N ALA A 163 -8.91 -0.40 -1.93
CA ALA A 163 -9.76 0.01 -0.81
C ALA A 163 -10.34 -1.18 -0.04
N GLU A 164 -10.75 -2.23 -0.74
CA GLU A 164 -11.26 -3.47 -0.12
C GLU A 164 -10.18 -4.17 0.74
N LYS A 165 -8.91 -4.07 0.38
CA LYS A 165 -7.79 -4.63 1.16
C LYS A 165 -7.41 -3.79 2.38
N ILE A 166 -7.71 -2.49 2.40
CA ILE A 166 -7.42 -1.60 3.54
C ILE A 166 -8.33 -1.88 4.74
N HIS A 167 -9.58 -2.28 4.53
CA HIS A 167 -10.51 -2.57 5.63
C HIS A 167 -10.01 -3.69 6.57
N PRO A 168 -9.57 -4.86 6.10
CA PRO A 168 -8.96 -5.87 6.95
C PRO A 168 -7.69 -5.38 7.65
N HIS A 169 -6.85 -4.57 6.98
CA HIS A 169 -5.63 -4.02 7.57
C HIS A 169 -5.90 -3.26 8.87
N HIS A 170 -6.87 -2.34 8.90
CA HIS A 170 -7.20 -1.59 10.12
C HIS A 170 -7.62 -2.47 11.29
N ARG A 171 -8.30 -3.59 11.03
CA ARG A 171 -8.68 -4.54 12.08
C ARG A 171 -7.46 -5.24 12.68
N TRP A 172 -6.50 -5.63 11.84
CA TRP A 172 -5.24 -6.22 12.28
C TRP A 172 -4.40 -5.24 13.09
N GLU A 173 -4.35 -3.96 12.70
CA GLU A 173 -3.67 -2.90 13.47
C GLU A 173 -4.31 -2.69 14.85
N LEU A 174 -5.64 -2.66 14.93
CA LEU A 174 -6.35 -2.56 16.20
C LEU A 174 -6.05 -3.75 17.11
N ALA A 175 -6.08 -4.98 16.57
CA ALA A 175 -5.74 -6.17 17.34
C ALA A 175 -4.31 -6.12 17.87
N MET A 176 -3.34 -5.74 17.02
CA MET A 176 -1.95 -5.55 17.42
C MET A 176 -1.80 -4.52 18.54
N THR A 177 -2.47 -3.38 18.43
CA THR A 177 -2.43 -2.31 19.45
C THR A 177 -2.96 -2.79 20.79
N VAL A 178 -4.07 -3.55 20.78
CA VAL A 178 -4.66 -4.13 22.01
C VAL A 178 -3.71 -5.15 22.65
N PHE A 179 -3.01 -5.98 21.87
CA PHE A 179 -1.98 -6.87 22.40
C PHE A 179 -0.81 -6.10 23.02
N GLN A 180 -0.34 -5.02 22.40
CA GLN A 180 0.72 -4.18 22.96
C GLN A 180 0.33 -3.58 24.32
N ILE A 181 -0.92 -3.11 24.46
CA ILE A 181 -1.45 -2.64 25.73
C ILE A 181 -1.48 -3.78 26.78
N ALA A 182 -1.92 -4.96 26.39
CA ALA A 182 -1.95 -6.12 27.28
C ALA A 182 -0.55 -6.51 27.76
N ILE A 183 0.46 -6.48 26.88
CA ILE A 183 1.87 -6.74 27.20
C ILE A 183 2.40 -5.68 28.17
N ALA A 184 2.12 -4.40 27.95
CA ALA A 184 2.52 -3.34 28.86
C ALA A 184 1.91 -3.52 30.25
N LEU A 185 0.61 -3.84 30.34
CA LEU A 185 -0.06 -4.15 31.62
C LEU A 185 0.55 -5.40 32.30
N SER A 186 0.94 -6.42 31.53
CA SER A 186 1.64 -7.60 32.04
C SER A 186 2.96 -7.23 32.70
N SER A 187 3.75 -6.36 32.05
CA SER A 187 5.03 -5.91 32.58
C SER A 187 4.87 -5.16 33.90
N ILE A 188 3.86 -4.28 34.01
CA ILE A 188 3.51 -3.59 35.25
C ILE A 188 3.05 -4.59 36.31
N THR A 189 2.34 -5.66 35.93
CA THR A 189 1.88 -6.72 36.84
C THR A 189 3.07 -7.45 37.49
N ILE A 190 4.12 -7.76 36.73
CA ILE A 190 5.32 -8.40 37.23
C ILE A 190 5.99 -7.52 38.30
N LEU A 191 6.08 -6.22 38.04
CA LEU A 191 6.71 -5.25 38.91
C LEU A 191 5.91 -5.01 40.21
N THR A 192 4.59 -4.86 40.08
CA THR A 192 3.72 -4.51 41.21
C THR A 192 3.13 -5.71 41.96
N ARG A 193 3.17 -6.89 41.36
CA ARG A 193 2.60 -8.19 41.87
C ARG A 193 1.11 -8.08 42.23
N LYS A 194 0.35 -7.11 41.70
CA LYS A 194 -1.06 -6.91 42.00
C LYS A 194 -1.94 -7.78 41.08
N ARG A 195 -2.78 -8.64 41.70
CA ARG A 195 -3.67 -9.56 40.96
C ARG A 195 -4.71 -8.88 40.09
N TRP A 196 -5.19 -7.68 40.45
CA TRP A 196 -6.16 -6.97 39.64
C TRP A 196 -5.57 -6.52 38.27
N LEU A 197 -4.28 -6.12 38.25
CA LEU A 197 -3.58 -5.79 37.03
C LEU A 197 -3.41 -7.02 36.12
N PHE A 198 -3.17 -8.22 36.69
CA PHE A 198 -3.17 -9.45 35.93
C PHE A 198 -4.49 -9.71 35.26
N ASN A 199 -5.61 -9.54 35.98
CA ASN A 199 -6.95 -9.74 35.43
C ASN A 199 -7.28 -8.72 34.32
N THR A 200 -6.90 -7.45 34.46
CA THR A 200 -7.07 -6.45 33.42
C THR A 200 -6.24 -6.74 32.18
N SER A 201 -4.97 -7.14 32.34
CA SER A 201 -4.12 -7.55 31.22
C SER A 201 -4.68 -8.79 30.51
N LEU A 202 -5.19 -9.77 31.25
CA LEU A 202 -5.83 -10.96 30.67
C LEU A 202 -7.10 -10.59 29.90
N ALA A 203 -7.98 -9.74 30.47
CA ALA A 203 -9.18 -9.27 29.80
C ALA A 203 -8.87 -8.50 28.50
N THR A 204 -7.85 -7.64 28.53
CA THR A 204 -7.36 -6.93 27.34
C THR A 204 -6.81 -7.90 26.30
N GLY A 205 -6.05 -8.93 26.70
CA GLY A 205 -5.56 -9.96 25.81
C GLY A 205 -6.68 -10.77 25.14
N VAL A 206 -7.71 -11.14 25.90
CA VAL A 206 -8.91 -11.81 25.35
C VAL A 206 -9.65 -10.90 24.36
N ALA A 207 -9.77 -9.61 24.63
CA ALA A 207 -10.31 -8.66 23.67
C ALA A 207 -9.49 -8.58 22.38
N GLY A 208 -8.16 -8.63 22.46
CA GLY A 208 -7.27 -8.72 21.30
C GLY A 208 -7.53 -9.98 20.46
N ILE A 209 -7.70 -11.14 21.11
CA ILE A 209 -8.04 -12.39 20.40
C ILE A 209 -9.40 -12.30 19.72
N ALA A 210 -10.39 -11.69 20.36
CA ALA A 210 -11.71 -11.47 19.76
C ALA A 210 -11.62 -10.57 18.50
N LEU A 211 -10.79 -9.53 18.53
CA LEU A 211 -10.54 -8.68 17.36
C LEU A 211 -9.85 -9.45 16.22
N VAL A 212 -8.89 -10.32 16.52
CA VAL A 212 -8.26 -11.22 15.54
C VAL A 212 -9.30 -12.13 14.90
N ALA A 213 -10.16 -12.74 15.71
CA ALA A 213 -11.23 -13.61 15.21
C ALA A 213 -12.22 -12.82 14.31
N ALA A 214 -12.59 -11.60 14.70
CA ALA A 214 -13.43 -10.72 13.89
C ALA A 214 -12.75 -10.31 12.57
N ALA A 215 -11.44 -10.05 12.60
CA ALA A 215 -10.66 -9.75 11.39
C ALA A 215 -10.61 -10.95 10.43
N TRP A 216 -10.48 -12.17 10.96
CA TRP A 216 -10.48 -13.42 10.18
C TRP A 216 -11.85 -13.74 9.56
N LEU A 217 -12.93 -13.50 10.31
CA LEU A 217 -14.30 -13.76 9.85
C LEU A 217 -14.86 -12.67 8.94
N HIS A 218 -14.06 -11.64 8.62
CA HIS A 218 -14.48 -10.48 7.84
C HIS A 218 -15.73 -9.75 8.40
N LEU A 219 -15.94 -9.83 9.74
CA LEU A 219 -17.05 -9.20 10.46
C LEU A 219 -16.78 -7.73 10.78
#